data_1dbc5d148cc60896dda14e3fefa7fd3e
#
_entry.id   1dbc5d148cc60896dda14e3fefa7fd3e
#
_cell.length_a   1.000
_cell.length_b   1.000
_cell.length_c   1.000
_cell.angle_alpha   90.00
_cell.angle_beta   90.00
_cell.angle_gamma   90.00
#
_symmetry.space_group_name_H-M   'P 1'
#
loop_
_entity.id
_entity.type
_entity.pdbx_description
1 polymer ?
#
loop_
_entity_poly.entity_id
_entity_poly.type
_entity_poly.pdbx_seq_one_letter_code
_entity_poly.pdbx_strand_id
1 'polypeptide(L)'
;RYGKASDCDDIPANASEESLEAMERYAALWSPEDEEAAKAAAAYQPAEPWRIIAITFTNKAADELKSRLEAMLGEKANDIWASTFHSACVRILRRDIDRLGIFTTSFTIYDTADCQSLIKHILRDMDIDEKKFTPRTILSAISNAKDDMRSAEQYLAEAGNDPWKKTIGRVFAEYTRRMQESNA
;
A
#
# COMPACT_ATOMS: atom_id res chain seq x y z
N ARG A 1 14.26 12.77 -6.63
CA ARG A 1 14.90 13.02 -7.93
C ARG A 1 16.39 13.30 -7.76
N TYR A 2 16.79 14.04 -6.75
CA TYR A 2 18.15 14.48 -6.53
C TYR A 2 18.89 13.75 -5.40
N GLY A 3 18.34 12.65 -4.91
CA GLY A 3 18.91 11.90 -3.80
C GLY A 3 18.46 12.39 -2.43
N LYS A 4 19.25 12.16 -1.40
CA LYS A 4 18.96 12.63 -0.06
C LYS A 4 18.97 14.16 -0.03
N ALA A 5 18.02 14.79 0.66
CA ALA A 5 18.17 16.18 1.03
C ALA A 5 19.44 16.29 1.90
N SER A 6 20.47 16.99 1.41
CA SER A 6 21.61 17.33 2.24
C SER A 6 21.18 18.39 3.25
N ASP A 7 21.55 18.25 4.50
CA ASP A 7 21.65 19.41 5.37
C ASP A 7 22.59 20.42 4.70
N CYS A 8 22.25 21.70 4.77
CA CYS A 8 22.96 22.76 4.05
C CYS A 8 24.47 22.83 4.36
N ASP A 9 24.92 22.10 5.37
CA ASP A 9 26.32 22.04 5.81
C ASP A 9 27.10 20.85 5.25
N ASP A 10 26.43 19.88 4.58
CA ASP A 10 27.07 18.70 4.02
C ASP A 10 27.27 18.83 2.50
N ILE A 11 28.36 19.45 2.09
CA ILE A 11 28.82 19.37 0.69
C ILE A 11 29.30 17.92 0.45
N PRO A 12 28.74 17.19 -0.55
CA PRO A 12 29.20 15.84 -0.84
C PRO A 12 30.70 15.83 -1.09
N ALA A 13 31.44 14.95 -0.40
CA ALA A 13 32.89 14.83 -0.53
C ALA A 13 33.35 14.48 -1.96
N ASN A 14 32.42 14.05 -2.83
CA ASN A 14 32.66 13.72 -4.24
C ASN A 14 32.13 14.79 -5.21
N ALA A 15 31.65 15.94 -4.73
CA ALA A 15 31.28 17.03 -5.62
C ALA A 15 32.52 17.60 -6.25
N SER A 16 32.60 17.63 -7.60
CA SER A 16 33.67 18.31 -8.29
C SER A 16 33.51 19.80 -8.16
N GLU A 17 34.65 20.54 -8.25
CA GLU A 17 34.64 21.98 -8.20
C GLU A 17 33.72 22.58 -9.29
N GLU A 18 33.78 22.00 -10.51
CA GLU A 18 32.91 22.35 -11.64
C GLU A 18 31.42 22.16 -11.32
N SER A 19 31.06 21.08 -10.57
CA SER A 19 29.71 20.80 -10.16
C SER A 19 29.18 21.81 -9.13
N LEU A 20 30.05 22.24 -8.22
CA LEU A 20 29.72 23.27 -7.22
C LEU A 20 29.50 24.63 -7.88
N GLU A 21 30.39 25.01 -8.79
CA GLU A 21 30.25 26.24 -9.57
C GLU A 21 28.98 26.26 -10.43
N ALA A 22 28.60 25.11 -11.04
CA ALA A 22 27.37 24.98 -11.80
C ALA A 22 26.13 25.15 -10.89
N MET A 23 26.14 24.61 -9.66
CA MET A 23 25.08 24.82 -8.67
C MET A 23 24.96 26.27 -8.24
N GLU A 24 26.09 26.95 -7.99
CA GLU A 24 26.11 28.36 -7.62
C GLU A 24 25.59 29.25 -8.76
N ARG A 25 26.01 28.99 -10.01
CA ARG A 25 25.48 29.69 -11.18
C ARG A 25 23.99 29.48 -11.34
N TYR A 26 23.52 28.24 -11.21
CA TYR A 26 22.10 27.90 -11.32
C TYR A 26 21.28 28.57 -10.19
N ALA A 27 21.78 28.58 -8.97
CA ALA A 27 21.13 29.24 -7.83
C ALA A 27 21.09 30.77 -7.99
N ALA A 28 22.14 31.38 -8.53
CA ALA A 28 22.26 32.82 -8.69
C ALA A 28 21.48 33.36 -9.90
N LEU A 29 21.49 32.64 -11.03
CA LEU A 29 20.94 33.10 -12.29
C LEU A 29 19.64 32.43 -12.69
N TRP A 30 19.29 31.33 -12.03
CA TRP A 30 18.15 30.50 -12.42
C TRP A 30 18.18 30.17 -13.92
N SER A 31 19.38 29.86 -14.44
CA SER A 31 19.62 29.65 -15.89
C SER A 31 19.23 28.22 -16.30
N PRO A 32 18.39 28.05 -17.33
CA PRO A 32 18.11 26.72 -17.88
C PRO A 32 19.35 25.99 -18.43
N GLU A 33 20.36 26.74 -18.84
CA GLU A 33 21.61 26.18 -19.44
C GLU A 33 22.43 25.41 -18.39
N ASP A 34 22.38 25.84 -17.14
CA ASP A 34 23.08 25.18 -16.02
C ASP A 34 22.24 24.12 -15.31
N GLU A 35 20.98 23.92 -15.72
CA GLU A 35 20.03 23.04 -15.01
C GLU A 35 20.52 21.59 -14.96
N GLU A 36 21.08 21.05 -16.05
CA GLU A 36 21.57 19.66 -16.09
C GLU A 36 22.83 19.49 -15.22
N ALA A 37 23.73 20.44 -15.22
CA ALA A 37 24.93 20.41 -14.37
C ALA A 37 24.54 20.53 -12.88
N ALA A 38 23.63 21.44 -12.55
CA ALA A 38 23.13 21.59 -11.19
C ALA A 38 22.37 20.35 -10.69
N LYS A 39 21.55 19.72 -11.53
CA LYS A 39 20.88 18.46 -11.23
C LYS A 39 21.88 17.33 -10.99
N ALA A 40 22.92 17.23 -11.81
CA ALA A 40 23.97 16.23 -11.65
C ALA A 40 24.73 16.42 -10.33
N ALA A 41 25.07 17.66 -9.99
CA ALA A 41 25.74 17.99 -8.75
C ALA A 41 24.88 17.74 -7.50
N ALA A 42 23.58 18.07 -7.59
CA ALA A 42 22.62 17.80 -6.51
C ALA A 42 22.27 16.32 -6.33
N ALA A 43 22.63 15.46 -7.28
CA ALA A 43 22.33 14.04 -7.23
C ALA A 43 23.31 13.27 -6.34
N TYR A 44 23.36 13.60 -5.05
CA TYR A 44 24.18 12.88 -4.10
C TYR A 44 23.53 11.56 -3.67
N GLN A 45 24.20 10.44 -3.93
CA GLN A 45 23.70 9.10 -3.69
C GLN A 45 22.22 8.90 -4.12
N PRO A 46 21.88 9.14 -5.39
CA PRO A 46 20.51 9.05 -5.85
C PRO A 46 20.00 7.63 -5.63
N ALA A 47 18.74 7.53 -5.19
CA ALA A 47 18.10 6.23 -5.05
C ALA A 47 17.92 5.60 -6.45
N GLU A 48 18.31 4.34 -6.58
CA GLU A 48 18.05 3.59 -7.79
C GLU A 48 16.53 3.49 -8.03
N PRO A 49 16.04 3.63 -9.27
CA PRO A 49 14.62 3.67 -9.59
C PRO A 49 13.83 2.48 -9.01
N TRP A 50 14.38 1.28 -9.04
CA TRP A 50 13.78 0.06 -8.50
C TRP A 50 13.63 0.06 -6.97
N ARG A 51 14.27 0.98 -6.26
CA ARG A 51 14.10 1.20 -4.80
C ARG A 51 13.01 2.20 -4.46
N ILE A 52 12.35 2.78 -5.48
CA ILE A 52 11.35 3.83 -5.29
C ILE A 52 9.95 3.22 -5.43
N ILE A 53 9.11 3.45 -4.43
CA ILE A 53 7.68 3.17 -4.48
C ILE A 53 6.93 4.50 -4.47
N ALA A 54 6.07 4.70 -5.47
CA ALA A 54 5.22 5.88 -5.60
C ALA A 54 3.75 5.45 -5.60
N ILE A 55 3.00 5.76 -4.56
CA ILE A 55 1.66 5.23 -4.32
C ILE A 55 0.62 6.35 -4.38
N THR A 56 -0.51 6.07 -5.06
CA THR A 56 -1.67 6.93 -5.12
C THR A 56 -2.95 6.17 -4.74
N PHE A 57 -4.08 6.87 -4.60
CA PHE A 57 -5.36 6.25 -4.27
C PHE A 57 -6.17 5.81 -5.48
N THR A 58 -6.02 6.48 -6.64
CA THR A 58 -6.84 6.21 -7.83
C THR A 58 -5.99 5.77 -9.01
N ASN A 59 -6.57 4.97 -9.91
CA ASN A 59 -5.91 4.53 -11.13
C ASN A 59 -5.52 5.74 -12.01
N LYS A 60 -6.42 6.72 -12.14
CA LYS A 60 -6.15 7.94 -12.90
C LYS A 60 -4.91 8.68 -12.38
N ALA A 61 -4.78 8.83 -11.06
CA ALA A 61 -3.61 9.46 -10.47
C ALA A 61 -2.33 8.62 -10.63
N ALA A 62 -2.45 7.29 -10.59
CA ALA A 62 -1.33 6.39 -10.85
C ALA A 62 -0.85 6.50 -12.32
N ASP A 63 -1.76 6.58 -13.27
CA ASP A 63 -1.42 6.73 -14.69
C ASP A 63 -0.79 8.11 -14.98
N GLU A 64 -1.33 9.18 -14.38
CA GLU A 64 -0.72 10.52 -14.47
C GLU A 64 0.69 10.55 -13.83
N LEU A 65 0.86 9.90 -12.68
CA LEU A 65 2.15 9.80 -12.03
C LEU A 65 3.18 9.06 -12.91
N LYS A 66 2.79 7.94 -13.52
CA LYS A 66 3.65 7.19 -14.46
C LYS A 66 4.06 8.07 -15.64
N SER A 67 3.10 8.74 -16.29
CA SER A 67 3.39 9.63 -17.41
C SER A 67 4.37 10.75 -17.04
N ARG A 68 4.23 11.33 -15.85
CA ARG A 68 5.17 12.35 -15.35
C ARG A 68 6.55 11.77 -15.08
N LEU A 69 6.63 10.56 -14.52
CA LEU A 69 7.89 9.87 -14.28
C LEU A 69 8.60 9.53 -15.60
N GLU A 70 7.85 9.05 -16.60
CA GLU A 70 8.36 8.77 -17.95
C GLU A 70 8.90 10.04 -18.62
N ALA A 71 8.16 11.14 -18.54
CA ALA A 71 8.62 12.44 -19.07
C ALA A 71 9.90 12.96 -18.39
N MET A 72 10.12 12.60 -17.10
CA MET A 72 11.26 13.07 -16.31
C MET A 72 12.49 12.18 -16.40
N LEU A 73 12.31 10.88 -16.55
CA LEU A 73 13.37 9.86 -16.37
C LEU A 73 13.53 8.95 -17.59
N GLY A 74 12.66 9.09 -18.59
CA GLY A 74 12.64 8.21 -19.76
C GLY A 74 12.41 6.76 -19.35
N GLU A 75 13.11 5.83 -19.98
CA GLU A 75 12.97 4.39 -19.76
C GLU A 75 13.19 3.95 -18.29
N LYS A 76 14.04 4.69 -17.55
CA LYS A 76 14.30 4.41 -16.12
C LYS A 76 13.04 4.53 -15.24
N ALA A 77 12.01 5.22 -15.71
CA ALA A 77 10.74 5.32 -15.00
C ALA A 77 10.03 3.97 -14.85
N ASN A 78 10.26 3.04 -15.76
CA ASN A 78 9.67 1.71 -15.73
C ASN A 78 10.13 0.86 -14.53
N ASP A 79 11.30 1.17 -13.99
CA ASP A 79 11.84 0.50 -12.81
C ASP A 79 11.23 1.03 -11.50
N ILE A 80 10.58 2.20 -11.55
CA ILE A 80 9.89 2.78 -10.39
C ILE A 80 8.56 2.06 -10.19
N TRP A 81 8.32 1.63 -8.97
CA TRP A 81 7.05 1.00 -8.63
C TRP A 81 5.95 2.05 -8.40
N ALA A 82 5.37 2.57 -9.49
CA ALA A 82 4.27 3.52 -9.46
C ALA A 82 2.92 2.81 -9.63
N SER A 83 2.05 2.88 -8.62
CA SER A 83 0.74 2.19 -8.64
C SER A 83 -0.24 2.77 -7.63
N THR A 84 -1.47 2.23 -7.62
CA THR A 84 -2.38 2.48 -6.49
C THR A 84 -1.93 1.67 -5.27
N PHE A 85 -2.38 2.12 -4.08
CA PHE A 85 -2.12 1.43 -2.82
C PHE A 85 -2.54 -0.05 -2.87
N HIS A 86 -3.75 -0.33 -3.33
CA HIS A 86 -4.26 -1.70 -3.47
C HIS A 86 -3.40 -2.55 -4.40
N SER A 87 -3.01 -2.02 -5.56
CA SER A 87 -2.14 -2.74 -6.51
C SER A 87 -0.76 -3.02 -5.93
N ALA A 88 -0.21 -2.07 -5.15
CA ALA A 88 1.06 -2.26 -4.45
C ALA A 88 0.96 -3.40 -3.42
N CYS A 89 -0.09 -3.41 -2.60
CA CYS A 89 -0.34 -4.48 -1.63
C CYS A 89 -0.49 -5.85 -2.31
N VAL A 90 -1.28 -5.93 -3.38
CA VAL A 90 -1.44 -7.18 -4.14
C VAL A 90 -0.10 -7.69 -4.67
N ARG A 91 0.73 -6.80 -5.21
CA ARG A 91 2.06 -7.20 -5.72
C ARG A 91 2.97 -7.73 -4.62
N ILE A 92 2.97 -7.11 -3.42
CA ILE A 92 3.73 -7.60 -2.25
C ILE A 92 3.21 -8.99 -1.85
N LEU A 93 1.89 -9.13 -1.71
CA LEU A 93 1.27 -10.40 -1.30
C LEU A 93 1.51 -11.51 -2.33
N ARG A 94 1.41 -11.21 -3.63
CA ARG A 94 1.72 -12.19 -4.70
C ARG A 94 3.15 -12.69 -4.67
N ARG A 95 4.06 -11.95 -4.06
CA ARG A 95 5.47 -12.35 -3.94
C ARG A 95 5.80 -13.11 -2.67
N ASP A 96 5.21 -12.71 -1.55
CA ASP A 96 5.73 -13.09 -0.24
C ASP A 96 4.69 -13.72 0.71
N ILE A 97 3.40 -13.83 0.34
CA ILE A 97 2.33 -14.26 1.26
C ILE A 97 2.47 -15.73 1.71
N ASP A 98 3.09 -16.57 0.89
CA ASP A 98 3.36 -17.97 1.19
C ASP A 98 4.26 -18.15 2.43
N ARG A 99 5.07 -17.15 2.76
CA ARG A 99 5.90 -17.14 3.97
C ARG A 99 5.09 -17.17 5.26
N LEU A 100 3.81 -16.79 5.20
CA LEU A 100 2.91 -16.88 6.35
C LEU A 100 2.41 -18.30 6.59
N GLY A 101 2.58 -19.22 5.63
CA GLY A 101 2.16 -20.62 5.74
C GLY A 101 0.63 -20.83 5.77
N ILE A 102 -0.16 -19.77 5.51
CA ILE A 102 -1.63 -19.80 5.56
C ILE A 102 -2.22 -19.66 4.16
N PHE A 103 -1.63 -18.81 3.33
CA PHE A 103 -2.08 -18.52 1.97
C PHE A 103 -1.03 -18.91 0.94
N THR A 104 -1.45 -19.10 -0.29
CA THR A 104 -0.55 -19.26 -1.44
C THR A 104 -0.52 -17.99 -2.28
N THR A 105 0.52 -17.82 -3.09
CA THR A 105 0.67 -16.66 -3.98
C THR A 105 -0.42 -16.57 -5.06
N SER A 106 -1.17 -17.65 -5.31
CA SER A 106 -2.31 -17.71 -6.24
C SER A 106 -3.66 -17.35 -5.61
N PHE A 107 -3.67 -16.63 -4.48
CA PHE A 107 -4.90 -16.28 -3.76
C PHE A 107 -5.90 -15.52 -4.63
N THR A 108 -7.18 -15.67 -4.31
CA THR A 108 -8.28 -14.95 -4.94
C THR A 108 -8.54 -13.64 -4.19
N ILE A 109 -8.92 -12.59 -4.92
CA ILE A 109 -9.34 -11.33 -4.31
C ILE A 109 -10.86 -11.28 -4.31
N TYR A 110 -11.47 -11.27 -3.14
CA TYR A 110 -12.91 -11.10 -2.99
C TYR A 110 -13.26 -9.61 -3.02
N ASP A 111 -14.26 -9.26 -3.80
CA ASP A 111 -14.85 -7.93 -3.75
C ASP A 111 -15.87 -7.80 -2.60
N THR A 112 -16.47 -6.62 -2.45
CA THR A 112 -17.46 -6.37 -1.40
C THR A 112 -18.69 -7.27 -1.52
N ALA A 113 -19.11 -7.61 -2.73
CA ALA A 113 -20.26 -8.47 -2.99
C ALA A 113 -19.93 -9.92 -2.62
N ASP A 114 -18.74 -10.39 -2.96
CA ASP A 114 -18.25 -11.71 -2.58
C ASP A 114 -18.17 -11.87 -1.06
N CYS A 115 -17.59 -10.86 -0.38
CA CYS A 115 -17.51 -10.84 1.09
C CYS A 115 -18.89 -10.88 1.76
N GLN A 116 -19.84 -10.08 1.26
CA GLN A 116 -21.20 -10.07 1.77
C GLN A 116 -21.93 -11.40 1.52
N SER A 117 -21.72 -12.00 0.35
CA SER A 117 -22.27 -13.31 0.01
C SER A 117 -21.73 -14.39 0.95
N LEU A 118 -20.43 -14.39 1.20
CA LEU A 118 -19.80 -15.31 2.15
C LEU A 118 -20.40 -15.17 3.56
N ILE A 119 -20.54 -13.93 4.06
CA ILE A 119 -21.15 -13.67 5.37
C ILE A 119 -22.60 -14.15 5.40
N LYS A 120 -23.37 -13.93 4.33
CA LYS A 120 -24.74 -14.43 4.23
C LYS A 120 -24.82 -15.94 4.34
N HIS A 121 -23.92 -16.67 3.70
CA HIS A 121 -23.84 -18.12 3.85
C HIS A 121 -23.50 -18.52 5.30
N ILE A 122 -22.53 -17.84 5.92
CA ILE A 122 -22.16 -18.09 7.31
C ILE A 122 -23.34 -17.88 8.26
N LEU A 123 -24.08 -16.78 8.12
CA LEU A 123 -25.25 -16.50 8.95
C LEU A 123 -26.30 -17.60 8.85
N ARG A 124 -26.54 -18.09 7.63
CA ARG A 124 -27.47 -19.18 7.38
C ARG A 124 -27.01 -20.50 8.01
N ASP A 125 -25.74 -20.84 7.85
CA ASP A 125 -25.17 -22.08 8.39
C ASP A 125 -25.10 -22.07 9.93
N MET A 126 -25.01 -20.88 10.54
CA MET A 126 -24.99 -20.69 11.99
C MET A 126 -26.39 -20.45 12.59
N ASP A 127 -27.46 -20.51 11.79
CA ASP A 127 -28.85 -20.23 12.18
C ASP A 127 -28.99 -18.84 12.84
N ILE A 128 -28.36 -17.83 12.26
CA ILE A 128 -28.40 -16.44 12.72
C ILE A 128 -29.35 -15.64 11.83
N ASP A 129 -30.27 -14.89 12.43
CA ASP A 129 -31.27 -14.07 11.73
C ASP A 129 -30.61 -12.94 10.92
N GLU A 130 -30.65 -13.07 9.58
CA GLU A 130 -30.12 -12.08 8.63
C GLU A 130 -30.80 -10.70 8.74
N LYS A 131 -32.03 -10.63 9.26
CA LYS A 131 -32.73 -9.35 9.44
C LYS A 131 -32.13 -8.56 10.61
N LYS A 132 -31.72 -9.29 11.64
CA LYS A 132 -31.07 -8.71 12.81
C LYS A 132 -29.60 -8.44 12.60
N PHE A 133 -28.90 -9.37 11.93
CA PHE A 133 -27.45 -9.29 11.63
C PHE A 133 -27.24 -9.20 10.12
N THR A 134 -27.30 -7.99 9.55
CA THR A 134 -27.12 -7.87 8.11
C THR A 134 -25.68 -8.11 7.69
N PRO A 135 -25.41 -8.76 6.54
CA PRO A 135 -24.06 -8.99 6.06
C PRO A 135 -23.22 -7.72 6.00
N ARG A 136 -23.83 -6.59 5.60
CA ARG A 136 -23.17 -5.28 5.55
C ARG A 136 -22.70 -4.81 6.93
N THR A 137 -23.54 -4.94 7.95
CA THR A 137 -23.21 -4.52 9.33
C THR A 137 -22.07 -5.37 9.88
N ILE A 138 -22.10 -6.68 9.65
CA ILE A 138 -21.04 -7.59 10.08
C ILE A 138 -19.74 -7.28 9.35
N LEU A 139 -19.78 -7.13 8.03
CA LEU A 139 -18.58 -6.80 7.26
C LEU A 139 -17.95 -5.49 7.74
N SER A 140 -18.75 -4.47 8.02
CA SER A 140 -18.26 -3.20 8.58
C SER A 140 -17.60 -3.40 9.96
N ALA A 141 -18.19 -4.22 10.83
CA ALA A 141 -17.59 -4.52 12.14
C ALA A 141 -16.28 -5.29 12.03
N ILE A 142 -16.19 -6.25 11.09
CA ILE A 142 -14.95 -7.00 10.79
C ILE A 142 -13.89 -6.04 10.23
N SER A 143 -14.25 -5.15 9.30
CA SER A 143 -13.34 -4.16 8.73
C SER A 143 -12.74 -3.27 9.82
N ASN A 144 -13.58 -2.68 10.66
CA ASN A 144 -13.14 -1.84 11.78
C ASN A 144 -12.21 -2.59 12.74
N ALA A 145 -12.53 -3.86 13.05
CA ALA A 145 -11.67 -4.67 13.90
C ALA A 145 -10.29 -4.93 13.25
N LYS A 146 -10.26 -5.20 11.94
CA LYS A 146 -9.01 -5.37 11.19
C LYS A 146 -8.21 -4.06 11.08
N ASP A 147 -8.87 -2.92 10.91
CA ASP A 147 -8.22 -1.60 10.90
C ASP A 147 -7.55 -1.29 12.25
N ASP A 148 -8.15 -1.77 13.34
CA ASP A 148 -7.56 -1.72 14.70
C ASP A 148 -6.58 -2.87 14.97
N MET A 149 -6.21 -3.67 13.97
CA MET A 149 -5.32 -4.84 14.09
C MET A 149 -5.81 -5.90 15.08
N ARG A 150 -7.13 -6.01 15.30
CA ARG A 150 -7.74 -7.00 16.21
C ARG A 150 -8.07 -8.29 15.48
N SER A 151 -7.66 -9.43 16.04
CA SER A 151 -8.10 -10.74 15.58
C SER A 151 -9.55 -11.05 16.02
N ALA A 152 -10.15 -12.10 15.45
CA ALA A 152 -11.48 -12.57 15.85
C ALA A 152 -11.52 -13.01 17.33
N GLU A 153 -10.45 -13.62 17.84
CA GLU A 153 -10.31 -14.04 19.23
C GLU A 153 -10.25 -12.83 20.16
N GLN A 154 -9.46 -11.81 19.80
CA GLN A 154 -9.38 -10.56 20.57
C GLN A 154 -10.71 -9.83 20.58
N TYR A 155 -11.41 -9.76 19.44
CA TYR A 155 -12.73 -9.16 19.34
C TYR A 155 -13.75 -9.89 20.24
N LEU A 156 -13.71 -11.24 20.27
CA LEU A 156 -14.55 -12.06 21.15
C LEU A 156 -14.23 -11.85 22.63
N ALA A 157 -12.97 -11.77 22.99
CA ALA A 157 -12.54 -11.52 24.38
C ALA A 157 -13.03 -10.15 24.88
N GLU A 158 -12.97 -9.12 24.02
CA GLU A 158 -13.46 -7.76 24.33
C GLU A 158 -15.00 -7.64 24.33
N ALA A 159 -15.71 -8.59 23.75
CA ALA A 159 -17.17 -8.57 23.70
C ALA A 159 -17.83 -8.68 25.09
N GLY A 160 -17.09 -9.13 26.12
CA GLY A 160 -17.60 -9.23 27.49
C GLY A 160 -18.92 -9.99 27.56
N ASN A 161 -19.97 -9.37 28.07
CA ASN A 161 -21.33 -9.93 28.15
C ASN A 161 -22.25 -9.43 27.05
N ASP A 162 -21.78 -8.71 26.04
CA ASP A 162 -22.58 -8.20 24.94
C ASP A 162 -22.95 -9.33 23.96
N PRO A 163 -24.23 -9.77 23.88
CA PRO A 163 -24.62 -10.85 22.97
C PRO A 163 -24.45 -10.47 21.49
N TRP A 164 -24.61 -9.19 21.17
CA TRP A 164 -24.45 -8.68 19.79
C TRP A 164 -23.00 -8.81 19.33
N LYS A 165 -22.06 -8.31 20.13
CA LYS A 165 -20.62 -8.43 19.84
C LYS A 165 -20.16 -9.88 19.83
N LYS A 166 -20.66 -10.73 20.73
CA LYS A 166 -20.34 -12.17 20.70
C LYS A 166 -20.77 -12.83 19.39
N THR A 167 -21.97 -12.50 18.90
CA THR A 167 -22.45 -13.05 17.62
C THR A 167 -21.57 -12.59 16.46
N ILE A 168 -21.24 -11.29 16.40
CA ILE A 168 -20.34 -10.76 15.36
C ILE A 168 -18.96 -11.42 15.45
N GLY A 169 -18.39 -11.57 16.64
CA GLY A 169 -17.08 -12.19 16.82
C GLY A 169 -17.04 -13.66 16.37
N ARG A 170 -18.13 -14.43 16.62
CA ARG A 170 -18.26 -15.80 16.10
C ARG A 170 -18.32 -15.83 14.57
N VAL A 171 -19.08 -14.94 13.97
CA VAL A 171 -19.15 -14.81 12.50
C VAL A 171 -17.79 -14.35 11.94
N PHE A 172 -17.08 -13.46 12.63
CA PHE A 172 -15.74 -13.02 12.23
C PHE A 172 -14.75 -14.19 12.23
N ALA A 173 -14.75 -15.03 13.26
CA ALA A 173 -13.88 -16.21 13.32
C ALA A 173 -14.18 -17.17 12.16
N GLU A 174 -15.44 -17.47 11.89
CA GLU A 174 -15.87 -18.35 10.79
C GLU A 174 -15.56 -17.73 9.42
N TYR A 175 -15.76 -16.42 9.26
CA TYR A 175 -15.38 -15.68 8.05
C TYR A 175 -13.88 -15.80 7.76
N THR A 176 -13.04 -15.57 8.77
CA THR A 176 -11.59 -15.70 8.62
C THR A 176 -11.18 -17.12 8.23
N ARG A 177 -11.77 -18.13 8.87
CA ARG A 177 -11.53 -19.54 8.57
C ARG A 177 -11.86 -19.87 7.10
N ARG A 178 -13.05 -19.46 6.62
CA ARG A 178 -13.47 -19.73 5.23
C ARG A 178 -12.65 -18.97 4.20
N MET A 179 -12.25 -17.74 4.50
CA MET A 179 -11.33 -16.99 3.62
C MET A 179 -10.00 -17.73 3.47
N GLN A 180 -9.44 -18.22 4.56
CA GLN A 180 -8.20 -19.03 4.53
C GLN A 180 -8.37 -20.32 3.73
N GLU A 181 -9.45 -21.08 3.96
CA GLU A 181 -9.74 -22.32 3.22
C GLU A 181 -9.94 -22.08 1.73
N SER A 182 -10.50 -20.94 1.36
CA SER A 182 -10.70 -20.54 -0.04
C SER A 182 -9.46 -19.90 -0.67
N ASN A 183 -8.38 -19.73 0.10
CA ASN A 183 -7.19 -18.99 -0.30
C ASN A 183 -7.55 -17.60 -0.87
N ALA A 184 -8.33 -16.81 -0.09
CA ALA A 184 -8.88 -15.53 -0.49
C ALA A 184 -8.63 -14.42 0.57
#